data_1597e106725853fcf9912e54a2cc13b6
#
_entry.id   1597e106725853fcf9912e54a2cc13b6
#
_cell.length_a   1.000
_cell.length_b   1.000
_cell.length_c   1.000
_cell.angle_alpha   90.00
_cell.angle_beta   90.00
_cell.angle_gamma   90.00
#
_symmetry.space_group_name_H-M   'P 1'
#
loop_
_entity.id
_entity.type
_entity.pdbx_description
1 polymer ?
#
loop_
_entity_poly.entity_id
_entity_poly.type
_entity_poly.pdbx_seq_one_letter_code
_entity_poly.pdbx_strand_id
1 'polypeptide(L)'
;MSHSADPTSIASVEKIRAQFPALDRQEGGYSVAYFDGPGGTQVPRPVVEAVSDYLYHHNSNTHWGYPTSNETDATIRDGRAALADMLNASPSEIIFGPNMSTLTFHLSRALGRAYGPGDEIVVTELDHHANVDPWRALEMERGITVHSARMVTETGQLDWQDLEAKVNKRTKVLAIGVASNALGTVNDIRRAAEIAHNAGALLFADGVHSTPHIPTDVKTWGCDFLACSAYKFYGPHMGVLYGRNELLQSIDFPKLVPAPDNAPERAETGTLNHEGIAGTAAAVDFIASLAAGASRREQLQAALAGLDARGHQLVTQLWEGLSEIPGVKVFAPTPAERRTPTVSFVVHGVAPAEVSAHLARRGVFVSHGNFYAATVVERLGFKKEGVVRAGCACYTTSQEINRLIDGVGEIARGRGGKQG
;
A
#
# COMPACT_ATOMS: atom_id res chain seq x y z
N MET A 1 -21.81 8.10 35.35
CA MET A 1 -21.74 8.92 34.12
C MET A 1 -20.89 8.16 33.12
N SER A 2 -21.51 7.41 32.23
CA SER A 2 -20.81 6.70 31.16
C SER A 2 -20.39 7.74 30.10
N HIS A 3 -19.08 8.05 30.02
CA HIS A 3 -18.57 8.73 28.86
C HIS A 3 -18.78 7.79 27.66
N SER A 4 -19.72 8.12 26.80
CA SER A 4 -19.74 7.54 25.45
C SER A 4 -18.43 7.95 24.79
N ALA A 5 -17.54 6.99 24.57
CA ALA A 5 -16.32 7.24 23.82
C ALA A 5 -16.71 7.80 22.44
N ASP A 6 -16.07 8.89 22.04
CA ASP A 6 -16.18 9.42 20.69
C ASP A 6 -15.82 8.28 19.70
N PRO A 7 -16.71 7.87 18.79
CA PRO A 7 -16.48 6.77 17.87
C PRO A 7 -15.27 6.99 16.94
N THR A 8 -14.65 8.18 16.93
CA THR A 8 -13.42 8.50 16.19
C THR A 8 -12.15 8.46 17.06
N SER A 9 -12.27 8.14 18.37
CA SER A 9 -11.14 8.13 19.31
C SER A 9 -10.27 6.89 19.12
N ILE A 10 -9.12 7.07 18.47
CA ILE A 10 -8.07 6.05 18.39
C ILE A 10 -7.07 6.17 19.56
N ALA A 11 -6.28 5.13 19.78
CA ALA A 11 -5.18 5.14 20.74
C ALA A 11 -4.27 6.36 20.54
N SER A 12 -3.77 6.94 21.63
CA SER A 12 -2.84 8.08 21.55
C SER A 12 -1.56 7.69 20.84
N VAL A 13 -0.86 8.68 20.25
CA VAL A 13 0.39 8.41 19.53
C VAL A 13 1.45 7.80 20.41
N GLU A 14 1.50 8.16 21.69
CA GLU A 14 2.45 7.64 22.67
C GLU A 14 2.17 6.14 22.91
N LYS A 15 0.90 5.73 23.06
CA LYS A 15 0.51 4.32 23.21
C LYS A 15 0.84 3.50 21.96
N ILE A 16 0.64 4.09 20.77
CA ILE A 16 1.01 3.46 19.49
C ILE A 16 2.52 3.29 19.44
N ARG A 17 3.29 4.34 19.64
CA ARG A 17 4.76 4.36 19.56
C ARG A 17 5.42 3.38 20.52
N ALA A 18 4.88 3.22 21.73
CA ALA A 18 5.40 2.28 22.74
C ALA A 18 5.44 0.81 22.25
N GLN A 19 4.71 0.48 21.18
CA GLN A 19 4.72 -0.86 20.59
C GLN A 19 5.81 -1.06 19.54
N PHE A 20 6.53 0.00 19.11
CA PHE A 20 7.52 -0.04 18.03
C PHE A 20 8.96 0.12 18.56
N PRO A 21 9.70 -0.96 18.81
CA PRO A 21 11.09 -0.88 19.32
C PRO A 21 12.05 -0.12 18.40
N ALA A 22 11.78 -0.12 17.08
CA ALA A 22 12.61 0.62 16.13
C ALA A 22 12.65 2.13 16.39
N LEU A 23 11.66 2.69 17.09
CA LEU A 23 11.60 4.12 17.45
C LEU A 23 12.57 4.49 18.58
N ASP A 24 13.15 3.52 19.28
CA ASP A 24 14.19 3.75 20.30
C ASP A 24 15.57 4.04 19.67
N ARG A 25 15.71 3.84 18.36
CA ARG A 25 16.95 4.11 17.62
C ARG A 25 17.34 5.58 17.71
N GLN A 26 18.63 5.81 17.90
CA GLN A 26 19.25 7.15 17.89
C GLN A 26 20.18 7.29 16.67
N GLU A 27 20.21 8.45 16.05
CA GLU A 27 21.11 8.81 14.97
C GLU A 27 21.55 10.27 15.10
N GLY A 28 22.85 10.54 15.09
CA GLY A 28 23.38 11.91 15.23
C GLY A 28 22.94 12.65 16.50
N GLY A 29 22.60 11.92 17.57
CA GLY A 29 22.09 12.50 18.82
C GLY A 29 20.56 12.77 18.81
N TYR A 30 19.86 12.36 17.77
CA TYR A 30 18.42 12.48 17.62
C TYR A 30 17.72 11.12 17.68
N SER A 31 16.54 11.07 18.30
CA SER A 31 15.64 9.92 18.12
C SER A 31 15.19 9.85 16.65
N VAL A 32 15.26 8.67 16.04
CA VAL A 32 14.95 8.53 14.61
C VAL A 32 13.46 8.75 14.34
N ALA A 33 13.18 9.54 13.30
CA ALA A 33 11.87 9.77 12.72
C ALA A 33 11.81 9.09 11.34
N TYR A 34 10.94 8.09 11.21
CA TYR A 34 10.77 7.32 9.97
C TYR A 34 9.67 7.94 9.12
N PHE A 35 10.06 8.52 7.97
CA PHE A 35 9.17 9.05 6.94
C PHE A 35 9.21 8.21 5.65
N ASP A 36 9.69 6.99 5.74
CA ASP A 36 9.77 6.03 4.63
C ASP A 36 8.58 5.05 4.58
N GLY A 37 7.52 5.31 5.35
CA GLY A 37 6.31 4.49 5.42
C GLY A 37 5.77 4.00 4.06
N PRO A 38 5.72 4.85 3.01
CA PRO A 38 5.35 4.39 1.67
C PRO A 38 6.31 3.34 1.07
N GLY A 39 7.54 3.25 1.56
CA GLY A 39 8.53 2.22 1.21
C GLY A 39 8.37 0.94 2.03
N GLY A 40 7.95 1.07 3.29
CA GLY A 40 7.72 -0.01 4.26
C GLY A 40 7.63 0.57 5.67
N THR A 41 6.75 0.03 6.50
CA THR A 41 6.55 0.50 7.87
C THR A 41 7.48 -0.22 8.84
N GLN A 42 7.70 0.36 10.03
CA GLN A 42 8.27 -0.35 11.16
C GLN A 42 7.25 -1.38 11.69
N VAL A 43 7.74 -2.38 12.42
CA VAL A 43 6.95 -3.53 12.86
C VAL A 43 6.72 -3.46 14.38
N PRO A 44 5.48 -3.56 14.88
CA PRO A 44 5.19 -3.55 16.30
C PRO A 44 5.50 -4.91 16.95
N ARG A 45 5.74 -4.91 18.28
CA ARG A 45 6.08 -6.10 19.07
C ARG A 45 5.15 -7.30 18.82
N PRO A 46 3.81 -7.17 18.86
CA PRO A 46 2.91 -8.30 18.70
C PRO A 46 3.13 -9.09 17.39
N VAL A 47 3.54 -8.40 16.33
CA VAL A 47 3.82 -9.04 15.03
C VAL A 47 5.06 -9.92 15.10
N VAL A 48 6.15 -9.40 15.70
CA VAL A 48 7.40 -10.16 15.87
C VAL A 48 7.19 -11.34 16.83
N GLU A 49 6.43 -11.13 17.89
CA GLU A 49 6.08 -12.16 18.85
C GLU A 49 5.27 -13.29 18.20
N ALA A 50 4.27 -12.96 17.36
CA ALA A 50 3.48 -13.97 16.65
C ALA A 50 4.32 -14.80 15.66
N VAL A 51 5.26 -14.16 14.91
CA VAL A 51 6.19 -14.85 14.02
C VAL A 51 7.12 -15.78 14.81
N SER A 52 7.69 -15.28 15.91
CA SER A 52 8.60 -16.04 16.76
C SER A 52 7.92 -17.22 17.46
N ASP A 53 6.71 -16.98 17.98
CA ASP A 53 5.90 -18.02 18.66
C ASP A 53 5.57 -19.16 17.69
N TYR A 54 5.11 -18.83 16.47
CA TYR A 54 4.87 -19.84 15.45
C TYR A 54 6.11 -20.71 15.16
N LEU A 55 7.27 -20.07 14.93
CA LEU A 55 8.50 -20.77 14.61
C LEU A 55 9.02 -21.62 15.78
N TYR A 56 8.85 -21.18 17.02
CA TYR A 56 9.31 -21.90 18.20
C TYR A 56 8.40 -23.07 18.58
N HIS A 57 7.08 -22.95 18.40
CA HIS A 57 6.13 -23.85 19.05
C HIS A 57 5.17 -24.56 18.10
N HIS A 58 4.90 -24.01 16.88
CA HIS A 58 3.81 -24.46 16.01
C HIS A 58 4.28 -24.90 14.62
N ASN A 59 5.59 -24.73 14.30
CA ASN A 59 6.12 -24.98 12.96
C ASN A 59 5.89 -26.40 12.48
N SER A 60 4.99 -26.55 11.50
CA SER A 60 4.59 -27.83 10.94
C SER A 60 4.05 -27.65 9.52
N ASN A 61 3.92 -28.74 8.75
CA ASN A 61 3.16 -28.75 7.51
C ASN A 61 1.66 -28.99 7.81
N THR A 62 0.80 -28.78 6.84
CA THR A 62 -0.66 -28.74 6.92
C THR A 62 -1.31 -30.11 6.75
N HIS A 63 -2.57 -30.25 7.20
CA HIS A 63 -3.49 -31.35 6.90
C HIS A 63 -3.07 -32.73 7.40
N TRP A 64 -2.30 -32.81 8.49
CA TRP A 64 -1.95 -34.06 9.18
C TRP A 64 -2.71 -34.19 10.51
N GLY A 65 -2.88 -35.43 10.96
CA GLY A 65 -3.67 -35.76 12.15
C GLY A 65 -2.95 -35.56 13.49
N TYR A 66 -2.06 -34.59 13.65
CA TYR A 66 -1.35 -34.30 14.89
C TYR A 66 -1.40 -32.80 15.28
N PRO A 67 -1.16 -32.46 16.55
CA PRO A 67 -1.47 -31.11 17.09
C PRO A 67 -0.86 -29.96 16.31
N THR A 68 0.45 -29.96 16.06
CA THR A 68 1.15 -28.84 15.39
C THR A 68 0.68 -28.61 13.96
N SER A 69 0.26 -29.67 13.25
CA SER A 69 -0.34 -29.52 11.92
C SER A 69 -1.74 -28.88 11.99
N ASN A 70 -2.56 -29.25 12.99
CA ASN A 70 -3.84 -28.62 13.21
C ASN A 70 -3.69 -27.14 13.61
N GLU A 71 -2.65 -26.81 14.36
CA GLU A 71 -2.29 -25.44 14.73
C GLU A 71 -1.88 -24.61 13.51
N THR A 72 -1.12 -25.20 12.58
CA THR A 72 -0.78 -24.56 11.29
C THR A 72 -2.03 -24.32 10.44
N ASP A 73 -2.94 -25.31 10.33
CA ASP A 73 -4.23 -25.14 9.65
C ASP A 73 -5.06 -24.02 10.30
N ALA A 74 -5.04 -23.92 11.63
CA ALA A 74 -5.69 -22.83 12.35
C ALA A 74 -5.05 -21.47 12.03
N THR A 75 -3.71 -21.39 12.03
CA THR A 75 -2.97 -20.16 11.69
C THR A 75 -3.36 -19.63 10.29
N ILE A 76 -3.44 -20.52 9.30
CA ILE A 76 -3.83 -20.12 7.93
C ILE A 76 -5.28 -19.65 7.90
N ARG A 77 -6.19 -20.40 8.52
CA ARG A 77 -7.61 -20.04 8.60
C ARG A 77 -7.81 -18.68 9.28
N ASP A 78 -7.15 -18.46 10.42
CA ASP A 78 -7.28 -17.24 11.22
C ASP A 78 -6.63 -16.03 10.50
N GLY A 79 -5.52 -16.27 9.78
CA GLY A 79 -4.93 -15.30 8.87
C GLY A 79 -5.88 -14.85 7.75
N ARG A 80 -6.54 -15.81 7.09
CA ARG A 80 -7.56 -15.47 6.06
C ARG A 80 -8.73 -14.68 6.67
N ALA A 81 -9.20 -15.06 7.86
CA ALA A 81 -10.27 -14.35 8.55
C ALA A 81 -9.86 -12.92 8.93
N ALA A 82 -8.61 -12.71 9.38
CA ALA A 82 -8.11 -11.38 9.71
C ALA A 82 -8.08 -10.46 8.47
N LEU A 83 -7.56 -10.95 7.35
CA LEU A 83 -7.51 -10.18 6.10
C LEU A 83 -8.91 -9.97 5.49
N ALA A 84 -9.80 -10.96 5.62
CA ALA A 84 -11.20 -10.81 5.22
C ALA A 84 -11.89 -9.68 6.00
N ASP A 85 -11.69 -9.60 7.31
CA ASP A 85 -12.19 -8.50 8.12
C ASP A 85 -11.57 -7.15 7.71
N MET A 86 -10.27 -7.10 7.40
CA MET A 86 -9.58 -5.88 6.98
C MET A 86 -10.11 -5.35 5.65
N LEU A 87 -10.39 -6.23 4.68
CA LEU A 87 -10.79 -5.87 3.32
C LEU A 87 -12.31 -5.86 3.10
N ASN A 88 -13.12 -6.28 4.09
CA ASN A 88 -14.56 -6.57 3.96
C ASN A 88 -14.84 -7.68 2.93
N ALA A 89 -14.10 -8.77 3.01
CA ALA A 89 -14.18 -9.94 2.15
C ALA A 89 -14.67 -11.18 2.90
N SER A 90 -14.67 -12.33 2.24
CA SER A 90 -14.82 -13.65 2.86
C SER A 90 -13.46 -14.35 2.95
N PRO A 91 -13.20 -15.22 3.94
CA PRO A 91 -11.92 -15.93 4.05
C PRO A 91 -11.53 -16.73 2.79
N SER A 92 -12.52 -17.28 2.07
CA SER A 92 -12.31 -18.01 0.81
C SER A 92 -11.90 -17.13 -0.39
N GLU A 93 -11.91 -15.80 -0.21
CA GLU A 93 -11.53 -14.81 -1.21
C GLU A 93 -10.12 -14.26 -0.97
N ILE A 94 -9.41 -14.76 0.06
CA ILE A 94 -8.06 -14.31 0.45
C ILE A 94 -7.02 -15.33 0.01
N ILE A 95 -6.07 -14.88 -0.77
CA ILE A 95 -4.91 -15.64 -1.28
C ILE A 95 -3.64 -15.06 -0.69
N PHE A 96 -2.74 -15.90 -0.22
CA PHE A 96 -1.41 -15.51 0.26
C PHE A 96 -0.32 -15.74 -0.79
N GLY A 97 0.72 -14.91 -0.75
CA GLY A 97 1.90 -15.03 -1.59
C GLY A 97 3.07 -14.21 -1.06
N PRO A 98 4.21 -14.22 -1.74
CA PRO A 98 5.43 -13.56 -1.23
C PRO A 98 5.28 -12.04 -1.12
N ASN A 99 4.59 -11.41 -2.06
CA ASN A 99 4.31 -9.96 -2.12
C ASN A 99 3.27 -9.68 -3.22
N MET A 100 2.73 -8.45 -3.21
CA MET A 100 1.77 -8.01 -4.22
C MET A 100 2.28 -8.19 -5.64
N SER A 101 3.52 -7.81 -5.95
CA SER A 101 4.07 -7.88 -7.31
C SER A 101 4.06 -9.31 -7.87
N THR A 102 4.48 -10.30 -7.06
CA THR A 102 4.44 -11.72 -7.45
C THR A 102 3.01 -12.20 -7.67
N LEU A 103 2.07 -11.80 -6.79
CA LEU A 103 0.66 -12.14 -6.93
C LEU A 103 0.05 -11.51 -8.18
N THR A 104 0.39 -10.26 -8.51
CA THR A 104 -0.09 -9.60 -9.73
C THR A 104 0.45 -10.28 -10.98
N PHE A 105 1.75 -10.68 -11.00
CA PHE A 105 2.32 -11.47 -12.10
C PHE A 105 1.63 -12.84 -12.23
N HIS A 106 1.33 -13.50 -11.11
CA HIS A 106 0.64 -14.78 -11.13
C HIS A 106 -0.79 -14.66 -11.68
N LEU A 107 -1.55 -13.69 -11.18
CA LEU A 107 -2.92 -13.41 -11.63
C LEU A 107 -2.95 -12.96 -13.10
N SER A 108 -2.08 -12.04 -13.52
CA SER A 108 -2.06 -11.52 -14.89
C SER A 108 -1.79 -12.65 -15.89
N ARG A 109 -0.87 -13.58 -15.59
CA ARG A 109 -0.62 -14.74 -16.44
C ARG A 109 -1.76 -15.74 -16.44
N ALA A 110 -2.44 -15.95 -15.30
CA ALA A 110 -3.62 -16.81 -15.24
C ALA A 110 -4.76 -16.25 -16.11
N LEU A 111 -5.08 -14.96 -15.98
CA LEU A 111 -6.07 -14.28 -16.81
C LEU A 111 -5.64 -14.25 -18.28
N GLY A 112 -4.37 -13.93 -18.53
CA GLY A 112 -3.78 -13.83 -19.88
C GLY A 112 -3.84 -15.12 -20.70
N ARG A 113 -4.09 -16.29 -20.08
CA ARG A 113 -4.30 -17.54 -20.83
C ARG A 113 -5.51 -17.46 -21.77
N ALA A 114 -6.51 -16.67 -21.39
CA ALA A 114 -7.72 -16.46 -22.19
C ALA A 114 -7.64 -15.27 -23.14
N TYR A 115 -6.55 -14.48 -23.12
CA TYR A 115 -6.41 -13.26 -23.90
C TYR A 115 -5.52 -13.46 -25.14
N GLY A 116 -5.75 -12.63 -26.16
CA GLY A 116 -5.00 -12.66 -27.41
C GLY A 116 -5.06 -11.35 -28.20
N PRO A 117 -4.55 -11.35 -29.44
CA PRO A 117 -4.55 -10.16 -30.29
C PRO A 117 -5.94 -9.54 -30.45
N GLY A 118 -6.03 -8.23 -30.22
CA GLY A 118 -7.29 -7.47 -30.23
C GLY A 118 -7.89 -7.25 -28.85
N ASP A 119 -7.47 -7.98 -27.82
CA ASP A 119 -7.81 -7.70 -26.43
C ASP A 119 -6.95 -6.55 -25.87
N GLU A 120 -7.51 -5.78 -24.94
CA GLU A 120 -6.88 -4.60 -24.39
C GLU A 120 -6.88 -4.64 -22.86
N ILE A 121 -5.86 -4.02 -22.25
CA ILE A 121 -5.79 -3.74 -20.81
C ILE A 121 -5.53 -2.24 -20.63
N VAL A 122 -6.15 -1.65 -19.61
CA VAL A 122 -5.90 -0.25 -19.24
C VAL A 122 -5.22 -0.21 -17.87
N VAL A 123 -4.09 0.50 -17.79
CA VAL A 123 -3.36 0.84 -16.57
C VAL A 123 -3.32 2.35 -16.41
N THR A 124 -2.74 2.89 -15.32
CA THR A 124 -2.63 4.34 -15.16
C THR A 124 -1.18 4.82 -15.02
N GLU A 125 -0.92 6.09 -15.36
CA GLU A 125 0.38 6.73 -15.16
C GLU A 125 0.68 7.01 -13.67
N LEU A 126 -0.33 6.96 -12.79
CA LEU A 126 -0.18 7.16 -11.35
C LEU A 126 0.31 5.92 -10.60
N ASP A 127 0.31 4.76 -11.27
CA ASP A 127 0.55 3.48 -10.64
C ASP A 127 2.02 3.20 -10.33
N HIS A 128 2.23 2.42 -9.28
CA HIS A 128 3.46 1.70 -9.06
C HIS A 128 3.66 0.65 -10.18
N HIS A 129 4.89 0.46 -10.66
CA HIS A 129 5.18 -0.47 -11.76
C HIS A 129 4.81 -1.93 -11.46
N ALA A 130 4.66 -2.33 -10.19
CA ALA A 130 4.09 -3.63 -9.84
C ALA A 130 2.62 -3.80 -10.29
N ASN A 131 1.91 -2.69 -10.56
CA ASN A 131 0.57 -2.68 -11.14
C ASN A 131 0.55 -2.28 -12.63
N VAL A 132 1.70 -2.19 -13.27
CA VAL A 132 1.83 -1.85 -14.70
C VAL A 132 2.53 -2.97 -15.46
N ASP A 133 3.73 -3.35 -15.03
CA ASP A 133 4.58 -4.26 -15.79
C ASP A 133 4.05 -5.70 -15.90
N PRO A 134 3.35 -6.27 -14.89
CA PRO A 134 2.72 -7.58 -15.06
C PRO A 134 1.68 -7.64 -16.19
N TRP A 135 0.98 -6.53 -16.42
CA TRP A 135 0.02 -6.40 -17.52
C TRP A 135 0.71 -6.14 -18.85
N ARG A 136 1.74 -5.28 -18.88
CA ARG A 136 2.55 -5.03 -20.09
C ARG A 136 3.32 -6.26 -20.57
N ALA A 137 3.70 -7.18 -19.67
CA ALA A 137 4.32 -8.43 -20.06
C ALA A 137 3.45 -9.23 -21.02
N LEU A 138 2.12 -9.14 -20.90
CA LEU A 138 1.17 -9.80 -21.78
C LEU A 138 1.18 -9.25 -23.22
N GLU A 139 1.71 -8.04 -23.46
CA GLU A 139 1.89 -7.51 -24.83
C GLU A 139 2.81 -8.44 -25.64
N MET A 140 3.94 -8.84 -25.04
CA MET A 140 4.87 -9.78 -25.68
C MET A 140 4.39 -11.23 -25.61
N GLU A 141 3.78 -11.63 -24.47
CA GLU A 141 3.40 -13.02 -24.21
C GLU A 141 2.12 -13.41 -24.96
N ARG A 142 1.21 -12.47 -25.24
CA ARG A 142 -0.14 -12.71 -25.77
C ARG A 142 -0.56 -11.84 -26.96
N GLY A 143 0.23 -10.81 -27.30
CA GLY A 143 -0.11 -9.90 -28.39
C GLY A 143 -1.28 -8.97 -28.10
N ILE A 144 -1.61 -8.75 -26.83
CA ILE A 144 -2.61 -7.77 -26.40
C ILE A 144 -2.05 -6.34 -26.50
N THR A 145 -2.91 -5.34 -26.30
CA THR A 145 -2.49 -3.93 -26.21
C THR A 145 -2.72 -3.39 -24.81
N VAL A 146 -1.71 -2.72 -24.23
CA VAL A 146 -1.86 -2.04 -22.93
C VAL A 146 -1.86 -0.54 -23.10
N HIS A 147 -2.94 0.12 -22.68
CA HIS A 147 -3.10 1.57 -22.67
C HIS A 147 -2.82 2.13 -21.28
N SER A 148 -2.18 3.30 -21.19
CA SER A 148 -1.99 4.02 -19.92
C SER A 148 -2.88 5.26 -19.87
N ALA A 149 -3.78 5.35 -18.90
CA ALA A 149 -4.55 6.55 -18.62
C ALA A 149 -3.64 7.61 -17.98
N ARG A 150 -3.76 8.86 -18.45
CA ARG A 150 -2.83 9.94 -18.10
C ARG A 150 -3.02 10.44 -16.67
N MET A 151 -1.93 10.93 -16.11
CA MET A 151 -1.92 11.79 -14.94
C MET A 151 -1.94 13.26 -15.38
N VAL A 152 -2.75 14.07 -14.71
CA VAL A 152 -2.70 15.54 -14.82
C VAL A 152 -1.56 16.03 -13.92
N THR A 153 -0.46 16.45 -14.51
CA THR A 153 0.81 16.75 -13.80
C THR A 153 0.66 17.88 -12.78
N GLU A 154 -0.17 18.88 -13.09
CA GLU A 154 -0.37 20.08 -12.28
C GLU A 154 -1.12 19.77 -10.97
N THR A 155 -2.06 18.83 -11.03
CA THR A 155 -2.92 18.46 -9.88
C THR A 155 -2.52 17.14 -9.23
N GLY A 156 -1.65 16.35 -9.87
CA GLY A 156 -1.30 15.01 -9.43
C GLY A 156 -2.49 14.03 -9.43
N GLN A 157 -3.57 14.36 -10.14
CA GLN A 157 -4.79 13.56 -10.24
C GLN A 157 -4.81 12.70 -11.50
N LEU A 158 -5.61 11.64 -11.49
CA LEU A 158 -5.90 10.86 -12.68
C LEU A 158 -6.78 11.67 -13.65
N ASP A 159 -6.44 11.66 -14.94
CA ASP A 159 -7.31 12.17 -16.00
C ASP A 159 -8.44 11.16 -16.26
N TRP A 160 -9.56 11.36 -15.57
CA TRP A 160 -10.72 10.48 -15.68
C TRP A 160 -11.34 10.46 -17.06
N GLN A 161 -11.27 11.57 -17.82
CA GLN A 161 -11.79 11.61 -19.20
C GLN A 161 -10.91 10.76 -20.13
N ASP A 162 -9.61 10.82 -19.96
CA ASP A 162 -8.67 10.00 -20.71
C ASP A 162 -8.82 8.51 -20.36
N LEU A 163 -9.07 8.18 -19.08
CA LEU A 163 -9.33 6.82 -18.64
C LEU A 163 -10.63 6.29 -19.29
N GLU A 164 -11.73 7.02 -19.21
CA GLU A 164 -13.01 6.64 -19.80
C GLU A 164 -12.90 6.45 -21.33
N ALA A 165 -12.13 7.30 -22.03
CA ALA A 165 -11.92 7.20 -23.46
C ALA A 165 -11.11 5.95 -23.86
N LYS A 166 -10.28 5.42 -22.97
CA LYS A 166 -9.45 4.24 -23.22
C LYS A 166 -10.14 2.92 -22.88
N VAL A 167 -11.10 2.93 -21.96
CA VAL A 167 -11.85 1.73 -21.59
C VAL A 167 -12.98 1.49 -22.60
N ASN A 168 -12.98 0.31 -23.23
CA ASN A 168 -13.94 -0.03 -24.27
C ASN A 168 -14.26 -1.56 -24.25
N LYS A 169 -15.11 -2.04 -25.15
CA LYS A 169 -15.57 -3.47 -25.19
C LYS A 169 -14.44 -4.49 -25.43
N ARG A 170 -13.25 -4.07 -25.87
CA ARG A 170 -12.08 -4.95 -25.99
C ARG A 170 -11.26 -5.00 -24.69
N THR A 171 -11.51 -4.06 -23.78
CA THR A 171 -10.81 -4.03 -22.49
C THR A 171 -11.20 -5.25 -21.66
N LYS A 172 -10.19 -5.99 -21.19
CA LYS A 172 -10.35 -7.16 -20.32
C LYS A 172 -10.13 -6.85 -18.86
N VAL A 173 -9.18 -5.95 -18.60
CA VAL A 173 -8.82 -5.52 -17.24
C VAL A 173 -8.59 -4.01 -17.23
N LEU A 174 -9.14 -3.34 -16.24
CA LEU A 174 -8.71 -2.02 -15.78
C LEU A 174 -7.91 -2.24 -14.50
N ALA A 175 -6.61 -1.92 -14.50
CA ALA A 175 -5.76 -1.98 -13.33
C ALA A 175 -5.45 -0.57 -12.84
N ILE A 176 -5.75 -0.27 -11.56
CA ILE A 176 -5.65 1.06 -10.98
C ILE A 176 -5.17 1.01 -9.53
N GLY A 177 -4.25 1.88 -9.15
CA GLY A 177 -3.87 2.09 -7.76
C GLY A 177 -4.96 2.79 -6.97
N VAL A 178 -5.30 2.27 -5.79
CA VAL A 178 -6.20 2.95 -4.86
C VAL A 178 -5.59 4.27 -4.40
N ALA A 179 -4.26 4.26 -4.15
CA ALA A 179 -3.53 5.48 -3.83
C ALA A 179 -2.12 5.46 -4.43
N SER A 180 -1.69 6.60 -4.97
CA SER A 180 -0.33 6.77 -5.50
C SER A 180 0.70 6.73 -4.37
N ASN A 181 1.65 5.79 -4.45
CA ASN A 181 2.75 5.71 -3.50
C ASN A 181 3.79 6.85 -3.63
N ALA A 182 3.75 7.60 -4.73
CA ALA A 182 4.62 8.76 -4.95
C ALA A 182 4.00 10.07 -4.47
N LEU A 183 2.72 10.31 -4.77
CA LEU A 183 2.06 11.59 -4.55
C LEU A 183 1.03 11.57 -3.41
N GLY A 184 0.55 10.39 -3.05
CA GLY A 184 -0.51 10.25 -2.06
C GLY A 184 -1.93 10.40 -2.63
N THR A 185 -2.10 10.73 -3.90
CA THR A 185 -3.40 10.85 -4.57
C THR A 185 -4.25 9.61 -4.35
N VAL A 186 -5.49 9.76 -3.90
CA VAL A 186 -6.46 8.67 -3.73
C VAL A 186 -7.45 8.69 -4.88
N ASN A 187 -7.58 7.56 -5.59
CA ASN A 187 -8.50 7.39 -6.71
C ASN A 187 -9.88 6.89 -6.25
N ASP A 188 -10.92 7.26 -7.00
CA ASP A 188 -12.27 6.74 -6.81
C ASP A 188 -12.42 5.35 -7.44
N ILE A 189 -12.21 4.31 -6.61
CA ILE A 189 -12.25 2.92 -7.07
C ILE A 189 -13.66 2.47 -7.47
N ARG A 190 -14.69 3.00 -6.83
CA ARG A 190 -16.07 2.71 -7.20
C ARG A 190 -16.38 3.21 -8.62
N ARG A 191 -15.99 4.44 -8.94
CA ARG A 191 -16.10 4.99 -10.30
C ARG A 191 -15.30 4.14 -11.30
N ALA A 192 -14.09 3.73 -10.95
CA ALA A 192 -13.29 2.85 -11.81
C ALA A 192 -13.97 1.50 -12.05
N ALA A 193 -14.61 0.92 -11.03
CA ALA A 193 -15.38 -0.33 -11.16
C ALA A 193 -16.58 -0.16 -12.10
N GLU A 194 -17.34 0.92 -11.95
CA GLU A 194 -18.46 1.24 -12.82
C GLU A 194 -18.02 1.38 -14.30
N ILE A 195 -16.92 2.07 -14.55
CA ILE A 195 -16.35 2.24 -15.90
C ILE A 195 -15.91 0.87 -16.47
N ALA A 196 -15.17 0.07 -15.70
CA ALA A 196 -14.71 -1.24 -16.13
C ALA A 196 -15.88 -2.19 -16.44
N HIS A 197 -16.83 -2.33 -15.52
CA HIS A 197 -17.95 -3.24 -15.65
C HIS A 197 -18.91 -2.84 -16.79
N ASN A 198 -19.12 -1.56 -17.04
CA ASN A 198 -19.92 -1.09 -18.19
C ASN A 198 -19.29 -1.49 -19.53
N ALA A 199 -17.98 -1.71 -19.58
CA ALA A 199 -17.28 -2.20 -20.75
C ALA A 199 -17.17 -3.74 -20.79
N GLY A 200 -17.55 -4.44 -19.71
CA GLY A 200 -17.38 -5.89 -19.54
C GLY A 200 -15.98 -6.29 -19.11
N ALA A 201 -15.18 -5.33 -18.59
CA ALA A 201 -13.84 -5.55 -18.08
C ALA A 201 -13.85 -5.85 -16.58
N LEU A 202 -12.80 -6.53 -16.10
CA LEU A 202 -12.54 -6.74 -14.67
C LEU A 202 -11.81 -5.53 -14.09
N LEU A 203 -12.05 -5.22 -12.81
CA LEU A 203 -11.29 -4.22 -12.07
C LEU A 203 -10.27 -4.88 -11.14
N PHE A 204 -8.98 -4.58 -11.35
CA PHE A 204 -7.90 -4.89 -10.42
C PHE A 204 -7.44 -3.63 -9.69
N ALA A 205 -7.51 -3.63 -8.36
CA ALA A 205 -7.11 -2.52 -7.50
C ALA A 205 -5.78 -2.81 -6.80
N ASP A 206 -4.79 -1.91 -6.92
CA ASP A 206 -3.58 -1.94 -6.09
C ASP A 206 -3.84 -1.19 -4.79
N GLY A 207 -4.05 -1.92 -3.71
CA GLY A 207 -4.31 -1.42 -2.36
C GLY A 207 -3.04 -1.27 -1.50
N VAL A 208 -1.85 -1.51 -2.04
CA VAL A 208 -0.60 -1.55 -1.25
C VAL A 208 -0.38 -0.27 -0.44
N HIS A 209 -0.54 0.88 -1.06
CA HIS A 209 -0.29 2.16 -0.38
C HIS A 209 -1.49 2.68 0.42
N SER A 210 -2.70 2.26 0.09
CA SER A 210 -3.92 2.73 0.77
C SER A 210 -4.23 1.97 2.05
N THR A 211 -3.94 0.67 2.10
CA THR A 211 -4.36 -0.25 3.16
C THR A 211 -3.99 0.20 4.59
N PRO A 212 -2.81 0.80 4.88
CA PRO A 212 -2.48 1.30 6.22
C PRO A 212 -3.11 2.65 6.57
N HIS A 213 -3.75 3.33 5.61
CA HIS A 213 -4.16 4.72 5.75
C HIS A 213 -5.65 4.95 5.74
N ILE A 214 -6.40 4.19 4.93
CA ILE A 214 -7.83 4.38 4.73
C ILE A 214 -8.60 3.06 4.89
N PRO A 215 -9.84 3.08 5.40
CA PRO A 215 -10.67 1.89 5.45
C PRO A 215 -10.86 1.28 4.06
N THR A 216 -10.56 -0.02 3.93
CA THR A 216 -10.75 -0.75 2.69
C THR A 216 -12.08 -1.52 2.73
N ASP A 217 -12.85 -1.42 1.64
CA ASP A 217 -14.12 -2.12 1.48
C ASP A 217 -14.30 -2.59 0.04
N VAL A 218 -13.82 -3.79 -0.26
CA VAL A 218 -13.83 -4.35 -1.61
C VAL A 218 -15.24 -4.53 -2.18
N LYS A 219 -16.23 -4.79 -1.31
CA LYS A 219 -17.64 -4.95 -1.71
C LYS A 219 -18.25 -3.64 -2.15
N THR A 220 -18.09 -2.59 -1.31
CA THR A 220 -18.59 -1.25 -1.64
C THR A 220 -17.86 -0.63 -2.83
N TRP A 221 -16.57 -0.91 -2.97
CA TRP A 221 -15.78 -0.43 -4.13
C TRP A 221 -16.11 -1.18 -5.42
N GLY A 222 -16.62 -2.41 -5.30
CA GLY A 222 -16.94 -3.24 -6.47
C GLY A 222 -15.71 -3.79 -7.18
N CYS A 223 -14.57 -3.93 -6.51
CA CYS A 223 -13.38 -4.53 -7.13
C CYS A 223 -13.62 -6.02 -7.39
N ASP A 224 -13.09 -6.51 -8.52
CA ASP A 224 -13.00 -7.94 -8.79
C ASP A 224 -11.78 -8.55 -8.11
N PHE A 225 -10.68 -7.78 -8.06
CA PHE A 225 -9.44 -8.12 -7.36
C PHE A 225 -8.87 -6.91 -6.63
N LEU A 226 -8.21 -7.17 -5.49
CA LEU A 226 -7.38 -6.19 -4.80
C LEU A 226 -6.14 -6.87 -4.27
N ALA A 227 -4.96 -6.27 -4.52
CA ALA A 227 -3.72 -6.79 -3.96
C ALA A 227 -3.07 -5.79 -2.99
N CYS A 228 -2.47 -6.30 -1.92
CA CYS A 228 -1.68 -5.52 -0.98
C CYS A 228 -0.49 -6.33 -0.42
N SER A 229 0.34 -5.68 0.39
CA SER A 229 1.53 -6.31 1.01
C SER A 229 1.61 -5.93 2.49
N ALA A 230 1.75 -6.92 3.36
CA ALA A 230 1.64 -6.71 4.81
C ALA A 230 2.73 -5.78 5.37
N TYR A 231 3.93 -5.76 4.81
CA TYR A 231 5.00 -4.86 5.25
C TYR A 231 4.71 -3.36 5.06
N LYS A 232 3.60 -3.02 4.38
CA LYS A 232 3.10 -1.64 4.29
C LYS A 232 2.13 -1.30 5.43
N PHE A 233 1.48 -2.30 6.01
CA PHE A 233 0.57 -2.14 7.15
C PHE A 233 1.08 -2.85 8.40
N TYR A 234 2.36 -2.58 8.74
CA TYR A 234 3.04 -2.99 9.97
C TYR A 234 3.34 -4.48 10.10
N GLY A 235 3.13 -5.29 9.05
CA GLY A 235 3.34 -6.73 9.01
C GLY A 235 4.69 -7.15 8.42
N PRO A 236 4.91 -8.47 8.26
CA PRO A 236 6.07 -9.04 7.59
C PRO A 236 5.97 -8.89 6.06
N HIS A 237 7.01 -9.33 5.34
CA HIS A 237 7.02 -9.36 3.88
C HIS A 237 6.14 -10.51 3.38
N MET A 238 4.85 -10.22 3.28
CA MET A 238 3.79 -11.11 2.79
C MET A 238 2.90 -10.35 1.81
N GLY A 239 2.50 -11.02 0.74
CA GLY A 239 1.49 -10.55 -0.21
C GLY A 239 0.11 -11.11 0.13
N VAL A 240 -0.90 -10.31 -0.12
CA VAL A 240 -2.32 -10.67 0.00
C VAL A 240 -3.02 -10.27 -1.29
N LEU A 241 -3.78 -11.20 -1.87
CA LEU A 241 -4.68 -10.94 -2.99
C LEU A 241 -6.10 -11.32 -2.58
N TYR A 242 -6.99 -10.34 -2.64
CA TYR A 242 -8.42 -10.56 -2.66
C TYR A 242 -8.86 -10.82 -4.10
N GLY A 243 -9.76 -11.77 -4.29
CA GLY A 243 -10.48 -11.99 -5.55
C GLY A 243 -11.89 -12.48 -5.27
N ARG A 244 -12.85 -12.01 -6.06
CA ARG A 244 -14.24 -12.51 -5.95
C ARG A 244 -14.27 -14.02 -6.12
N ASN A 245 -14.97 -14.71 -5.22
CA ASN A 245 -14.93 -16.18 -5.15
C ASN A 245 -15.27 -16.87 -6.48
N GLU A 246 -16.29 -16.38 -7.19
CA GLU A 246 -16.69 -16.93 -8.49
C GLU A 246 -15.61 -16.79 -9.58
N LEU A 247 -14.83 -15.70 -9.54
CA LEU A 247 -13.69 -15.52 -10.45
C LEU A 247 -12.54 -16.44 -10.07
N LEU A 248 -12.21 -16.52 -8.78
CA LEU A 248 -11.17 -17.42 -8.31
C LEU A 248 -11.44 -18.89 -8.65
N GLN A 249 -12.71 -19.30 -8.61
CA GLN A 249 -13.12 -20.68 -9.00
C GLN A 249 -13.02 -20.91 -10.51
N SER A 250 -13.22 -19.89 -11.35
CA SER A 250 -13.28 -20.01 -12.80
C SER A 250 -11.93 -19.82 -13.50
N ILE A 251 -10.99 -19.07 -12.91
CA ILE A 251 -9.69 -18.79 -13.51
C ILE A 251 -8.81 -20.04 -13.53
N ASP A 252 -8.18 -20.30 -14.67
CA ASP A 252 -7.19 -21.37 -14.84
C ASP A 252 -5.83 -20.95 -14.32
N PHE A 253 -5.64 -21.02 -12.99
CA PHE A 253 -4.37 -20.72 -12.37
C PHE A 253 -3.30 -21.78 -12.70
N PRO A 254 -2.04 -21.36 -12.98
CA PRO A 254 -0.91 -22.29 -13.01
C PRO A 254 -0.73 -22.89 -11.62
N LYS A 255 -0.97 -24.19 -11.46
CA LYS A 255 -0.85 -24.89 -10.19
C LYS A 255 -0.22 -26.28 -10.34
N LEU A 256 0.24 -26.84 -9.24
CA LEU A 256 0.68 -28.23 -9.20
C LEU A 256 -0.52 -29.16 -9.39
N VAL A 257 -0.33 -30.28 -10.10
CA VAL A 257 -1.39 -31.27 -10.35
C VAL A 257 -2.09 -31.73 -9.06
N PRO A 258 -1.36 -32.05 -7.96
CA PRO A 258 -1.99 -32.50 -6.72
C PRO A 258 -2.57 -31.36 -5.86
N ALA A 259 -2.39 -30.09 -6.25
CA ALA A 259 -2.95 -28.97 -5.48
C ALA A 259 -4.48 -28.95 -5.60
N PRO A 260 -5.21 -28.48 -4.57
CA PRO A 260 -6.68 -28.41 -4.59
C PRO A 260 -7.22 -27.63 -5.81
N ASP A 261 -8.40 -28.01 -6.25
CA ASP A 261 -9.11 -27.32 -7.33
C ASP A 261 -10.01 -26.18 -6.84
N ASN A 262 -10.20 -26.08 -5.53
CA ASN A 262 -11.02 -25.03 -4.90
C ASN A 262 -10.19 -23.80 -4.56
N ALA A 263 -10.78 -22.61 -4.68
CA ALA A 263 -10.22 -21.40 -4.11
C ALA A 263 -10.32 -21.42 -2.58
N PRO A 264 -9.38 -20.79 -1.88
CA PRO A 264 -8.27 -20.00 -2.43
C PRO A 264 -7.04 -20.81 -2.83
N GLU A 265 -6.89 -22.07 -2.39
CA GLU A 265 -5.69 -22.90 -2.52
C GLU A 265 -5.28 -23.12 -3.99
N ARG A 266 -6.25 -23.18 -4.92
CA ARG A 266 -5.94 -23.32 -6.36
C ARG A 266 -5.11 -22.16 -6.92
N ALA A 267 -5.14 -20.98 -6.28
CA ALA A 267 -4.40 -19.81 -6.70
C ALA A 267 -3.06 -19.64 -5.96
N GLU A 268 -2.76 -20.55 -5.02
CA GLU A 268 -1.55 -20.53 -4.23
C GLU A 268 -0.54 -21.58 -4.76
N THR A 269 0.73 -21.20 -4.82
CA THR A 269 1.78 -22.05 -5.41
C THR A 269 2.73 -22.54 -4.32
N GLY A 270 2.64 -23.82 -3.98
CA GLY A 270 3.51 -24.47 -3.00
C GLY A 270 3.15 -24.16 -1.54
N THR A 271 4.00 -24.62 -0.62
CA THR A 271 3.83 -24.42 0.81
C THR A 271 3.86 -22.93 1.15
N LEU A 272 2.86 -22.48 1.92
CA LEU A 272 2.74 -21.09 2.32
C LEU A 272 3.79 -20.71 3.39
N ASN A 273 4.05 -19.43 3.52
CA ASN A 273 4.85 -18.86 4.59
C ASN A 273 3.98 -18.72 5.85
N HIS A 274 3.90 -19.79 6.65
CA HIS A 274 2.98 -19.89 7.78
C HIS A 274 3.29 -18.86 8.88
N GLU A 275 4.56 -18.68 9.23
CA GLU A 275 5.01 -17.66 10.18
C GLU A 275 4.70 -16.24 9.68
N GLY A 276 4.84 -16.01 8.36
CA GLY A 276 4.45 -14.75 7.73
C GLY A 276 2.93 -14.51 7.79
N ILE A 277 2.11 -15.55 7.68
CA ILE A 277 0.65 -15.46 7.84
C ILE A 277 0.31 -15.13 9.29
N ALA A 278 0.93 -15.78 10.27
CA ALA A 278 0.76 -15.48 11.71
C ALA A 278 1.09 -13.99 11.98
N GLY A 279 2.24 -13.51 11.49
CA GLY A 279 2.62 -12.11 11.63
C GLY A 279 1.71 -11.14 10.89
N THR A 280 1.16 -11.53 9.74
CA THR A 280 0.21 -10.70 8.98
C THR A 280 -1.13 -10.58 9.72
N ALA A 281 -1.64 -11.67 10.31
CA ALA A 281 -2.82 -11.63 11.17
C ALA A 281 -2.60 -10.73 12.38
N ALA A 282 -1.46 -10.86 13.05
CA ALA A 282 -1.09 -10.01 14.18
C ALA A 282 -0.98 -8.51 13.81
N ALA A 283 -0.57 -8.18 12.58
CA ALA A 283 -0.57 -6.80 12.10
C ALA A 283 -2.00 -6.24 11.93
N VAL A 284 -2.92 -7.06 11.45
CA VAL A 284 -4.35 -6.69 11.36
C VAL A 284 -4.93 -6.50 12.76
N ASP A 285 -4.64 -7.41 13.69
CA ASP A 285 -5.10 -7.31 15.09
C ASP A 285 -4.48 -6.11 15.81
N PHE A 286 -3.21 -5.77 15.53
CA PHE A 286 -2.60 -4.54 16.02
C PHE A 286 -3.39 -3.31 15.54
N ILE A 287 -3.72 -3.18 14.25
CA ILE A 287 -4.52 -2.06 13.75
C ILE A 287 -5.90 -2.04 14.44
N ALA A 288 -6.57 -3.19 14.53
CA ALA A 288 -7.87 -3.31 15.19
C ALA A 288 -7.81 -2.83 16.65
N SER A 289 -6.73 -3.15 17.37
CA SER A 289 -6.54 -2.79 18.79
C SER A 289 -6.44 -1.27 19.04
N LEU A 290 -6.25 -0.47 17.99
CA LEU A 290 -6.13 0.99 18.11
C LEU A 290 -7.47 1.69 18.37
N ALA A 291 -8.61 1.01 18.15
CA ALA A 291 -9.93 1.57 18.38
C ALA A 291 -10.87 0.55 19.03
N ALA A 292 -11.96 1.03 19.61
CA ALA A 292 -13.01 0.16 20.14
C ALA A 292 -13.99 -0.27 19.03
N GLY A 293 -14.61 -1.45 19.18
CA GLY A 293 -15.63 -1.98 18.29
C GLY A 293 -16.15 -3.31 18.81
N ALA A 294 -17.36 -3.73 18.43
CA ALA A 294 -17.96 -5.00 18.83
C ALA A 294 -17.40 -6.21 18.06
N SER A 295 -16.77 -5.94 16.90
CA SER A 295 -16.11 -6.93 16.06
C SER A 295 -14.78 -6.40 15.55
N ARG A 296 -13.87 -7.30 15.10
CA ARG A 296 -12.61 -6.89 14.48
C ARG A 296 -12.84 -5.96 13.28
N ARG A 297 -13.84 -6.23 12.45
CA ARG A 297 -14.18 -5.36 11.31
C ARG A 297 -14.55 -3.94 11.78
N GLU A 298 -15.38 -3.78 12.79
CA GLU A 298 -15.74 -2.47 13.33
C GLU A 298 -14.54 -1.75 13.94
N GLN A 299 -13.70 -2.47 14.68
CA GLN A 299 -12.44 -1.93 15.21
C GLN A 299 -11.52 -1.43 14.10
N LEU A 300 -11.33 -2.20 13.02
CA LEU A 300 -10.53 -1.83 11.86
C LEU A 300 -11.08 -0.59 11.16
N GLN A 301 -12.40 -0.52 10.97
CA GLN A 301 -13.04 0.65 10.37
C GLN A 301 -12.81 1.91 11.21
N ALA A 302 -13.03 1.82 12.52
CA ALA A 302 -12.83 2.95 13.43
C ALA A 302 -11.33 3.34 13.51
N ALA A 303 -10.43 2.38 13.62
CA ALA A 303 -8.99 2.62 13.69
C ALA A 303 -8.47 3.29 12.42
N LEU A 304 -8.80 2.75 11.25
CA LEU A 304 -8.35 3.30 9.98
C LEU A 304 -8.98 4.66 9.68
N ALA A 305 -10.25 4.91 10.04
CA ALA A 305 -10.86 6.23 9.93
C ALA A 305 -10.17 7.27 10.82
N GLY A 306 -9.81 6.88 12.05
CA GLY A 306 -9.05 7.76 12.95
C GLY A 306 -7.61 8.00 12.49
N LEU A 307 -6.96 6.98 11.91
CA LEU A 307 -5.62 7.11 11.31
C LEU A 307 -5.65 7.99 10.05
N ASP A 308 -6.70 7.90 9.22
CA ASP A 308 -6.91 8.76 8.05
C ASP A 308 -7.05 10.24 8.48
N ALA A 309 -7.93 10.51 9.44
CA ALA A 309 -8.12 11.86 9.97
C ALA A 309 -6.82 12.45 10.56
N ARG A 310 -6.08 11.65 11.34
CA ARG A 310 -4.77 12.07 11.88
C ARG A 310 -3.72 12.22 10.78
N GLY A 311 -3.69 11.31 9.81
CA GLY A 311 -2.80 11.39 8.65
C GLY A 311 -3.03 12.66 7.84
N HIS A 312 -4.29 13.08 7.70
CA HIS A 312 -4.65 14.34 7.05
C HIS A 312 -4.09 15.56 7.78
N GLN A 313 -4.17 15.61 9.12
CA GLN A 313 -3.55 16.69 9.91
C GLN A 313 -2.03 16.74 9.74
N LEU A 314 -1.37 15.58 9.79
CA LEU A 314 0.08 15.47 9.64
C LEU A 314 0.55 15.88 8.24
N VAL A 315 -0.17 15.45 7.18
CA VAL A 315 0.21 15.81 5.81
C VAL A 315 -0.06 17.27 5.50
N THR A 316 -1.08 17.89 6.11
CA THR A 316 -1.34 19.32 5.99
C THR A 316 -0.18 20.11 6.56
N GLN A 317 0.24 19.81 7.79
CA GLN A 317 1.40 20.46 8.44
C GLN A 317 2.68 20.28 7.59
N LEU A 318 2.93 19.07 7.09
CA LEU A 318 4.11 18.76 6.27
C LEU A 318 4.10 19.52 4.95
N TRP A 319 2.95 19.50 4.26
CA TRP A 319 2.79 20.11 2.94
C TRP A 319 2.92 21.64 3.01
N GLU A 320 2.21 22.27 3.97
CA GLU A 320 2.25 23.71 4.19
C GLU A 320 3.66 24.16 4.58
N GLY A 321 4.26 23.52 5.60
CA GLY A 321 5.59 23.89 6.06
C GLY A 321 6.68 23.72 5.00
N LEU A 322 6.62 22.71 4.14
CA LEU A 322 7.55 22.57 3.02
C LEU A 322 7.29 23.60 1.92
N SER A 323 6.02 23.96 1.65
CA SER A 323 5.64 24.92 0.62
C SER A 323 6.07 26.35 0.95
N GLU A 324 6.23 26.68 2.22
CA GLU A 324 6.70 27.99 2.69
C GLU A 324 8.22 28.17 2.57
N ILE A 325 8.99 27.10 2.32
CA ILE A 325 10.45 27.19 2.22
C ILE A 325 10.86 27.69 0.82
N PRO A 326 11.54 28.84 0.69
CA PRO A 326 12.04 29.31 -0.58
C PRO A 326 12.96 28.28 -1.26
N GLY A 327 12.71 28.00 -2.53
CA GLY A 327 13.48 27.03 -3.28
C GLY A 327 13.04 25.56 -3.10
N VAL A 328 11.97 25.30 -2.36
CA VAL A 328 11.32 23.98 -2.31
C VAL A 328 10.10 23.97 -3.22
N LYS A 329 10.01 22.96 -4.06
CA LYS A 329 8.80 22.67 -4.85
C LYS A 329 8.15 21.39 -4.31
N VAL A 330 6.96 21.53 -3.75
CA VAL A 330 6.12 20.42 -3.32
C VAL A 330 5.21 20.04 -4.48
N PHE A 331 5.02 18.73 -4.70
CA PHE A 331 4.14 18.23 -5.75
C PHE A 331 2.73 17.97 -5.24
N ALA A 332 1.75 18.30 -6.08
CA ALA A 332 0.32 18.04 -5.83
C ALA A 332 0.03 16.52 -5.66
N PRO A 333 -1.08 16.13 -5.04
CA PRO A 333 -2.23 16.97 -4.68
C PRO A 333 -1.99 17.82 -3.44
N THR A 334 -2.81 18.88 -3.29
CA THR A 334 -2.82 19.70 -2.06
C THR A 334 -3.54 18.96 -0.93
N PRO A 335 -3.42 19.41 0.35
CA PRO A 335 -4.18 18.82 1.45
C PRO A 335 -5.71 18.99 1.34
N ALA A 336 -6.20 19.91 0.51
CA ALA A 336 -7.63 20.06 0.24
C ALA A 336 -8.22 18.87 -0.54
N GLU A 337 -7.36 18.14 -1.25
CA GLU A 337 -7.74 16.95 -2.01
C GLU A 337 -7.65 15.69 -1.14
N ARG A 338 -8.44 14.65 -1.49
CA ARG A 338 -8.34 13.37 -0.81
C ARG A 338 -6.99 12.70 -1.10
N ARG A 339 -6.24 12.42 -0.04
CA ARG A 339 -4.88 11.90 -0.14
C ARG A 339 -4.46 11.09 1.07
N THR A 340 -3.47 10.21 0.88
CA THR A 340 -2.70 9.59 1.96
C THR A 340 -1.65 10.58 2.51
N PRO A 341 -1.09 10.36 3.71
CA PRO A 341 -0.13 11.27 4.32
C PRO A 341 1.28 11.14 3.71
N THR A 342 1.38 11.28 2.39
CA THR A 342 2.61 11.13 1.59
C THR A 342 2.84 12.37 0.74
N VAL A 343 4.03 12.97 0.82
CA VAL A 343 4.43 14.18 0.07
C VAL A 343 5.71 13.90 -0.71
N SER A 344 5.73 14.27 -1.99
CA SER A 344 6.96 14.33 -2.79
C SER A 344 7.35 15.78 -3.05
N PHE A 345 8.66 16.06 -3.00
CA PHE A 345 9.19 17.40 -3.19
C PHE A 345 10.62 17.38 -3.75
N VAL A 346 11.08 18.52 -4.22
CA VAL A 346 12.48 18.78 -4.57
C VAL A 346 12.97 20.08 -3.96
N VAL A 347 14.26 20.16 -3.67
CA VAL A 347 14.94 21.39 -3.26
C VAL A 347 15.75 21.89 -4.44
N HIS A 348 15.49 23.11 -4.90
CA HIS A 348 16.15 23.66 -6.10
C HIS A 348 17.68 23.66 -5.95
N GLY A 349 18.39 23.12 -6.94
CA GLY A 349 19.84 23.05 -6.94
C GLY A 349 20.46 22.03 -5.98
N VAL A 350 19.64 21.17 -5.33
CA VAL A 350 20.12 20.09 -4.43
C VAL A 350 19.63 18.75 -4.93
N ALA A 351 20.54 17.78 -5.10
CA ALA A 351 20.15 16.43 -5.48
C ALA A 351 19.29 15.77 -4.38
N PRO A 352 18.23 15.02 -4.75
CA PRO A 352 17.38 14.34 -3.77
C PRO A 352 18.14 13.43 -2.79
N ALA A 353 19.21 12.77 -3.25
CA ALA A 353 20.10 11.97 -2.42
C ALA A 353 20.83 12.82 -1.36
N GLU A 354 21.27 14.05 -1.71
CA GLU A 354 21.92 14.96 -0.76
C GLU A 354 20.92 15.46 0.30
N VAL A 355 19.67 15.73 -0.09
CA VAL A 355 18.59 16.10 0.85
C VAL A 355 18.35 14.95 1.84
N SER A 356 18.19 13.72 1.35
CA SER A 356 18.01 12.53 2.18
C SER A 356 19.19 12.32 3.14
N ALA A 357 20.42 12.42 2.66
CA ALA A 357 21.63 12.28 3.49
C ALA A 357 21.76 13.41 4.55
N HIS A 358 21.36 14.64 4.23
CA HIS A 358 21.34 15.73 5.19
C HIS A 358 20.33 15.48 6.32
N LEU A 359 19.11 15.07 5.96
CA LEU A 359 18.06 14.77 6.91
C LEU A 359 18.42 13.56 7.79
N ALA A 360 19.05 12.52 7.21
CA ALA A 360 19.47 11.34 7.96
C ALA A 360 20.42 11.67 9.11
N ARG A 361 21.35 12.61 8.93
CA ARG A 361 22.25 13.09 10.02
C ARG A 361 21.50 13.77 11.16
N ARG A 362 20.24 14.16 10.95
CA ARG A 362 19.34 14.73 11.95
C ARG A 362 18.33 13.72 12.47
N GLY A 363 18.56 12.44 12.22
CA GLY A 363 17.64 11.35 12.59
C GLY A 363 16.31 11.40 11.82
N VAL A 364 16.24 12.00 10.64
CA VAL A 364 15.02 12.05 9.81
C VAL A 364 15.25 11.22 8.55
N PHE A 365 14.54 10.09 8.44
CA PHE A 365 14.72 9.14 7.35
C PHE A 365 13.63 9.30 6.31
N VAL A 366 14.00 9.77 5.12
CA VAL A 366 13.13 9.94 3.94
C VAL A 366 13.66 9.13 2.77
N SER A 367 12.78 8.75 1.86
CA SER A 367 13.16 8.09 0.61
C SER A 367 13.49 9.10 -0.48
N HIS A 368 14.31 8.69 -1.46
CA HIS A 368 14.55 9.48 -2.68
C HIS A 368 14.61 8.57 -3.91
N GLY A 369 14.37 9.12 -5.10
CA GLY A 369 14.37 8.39 -6.36
C GLY A 369 13.01 8.39 -7.05
N ASN A 370 12.66 7.27 -7.72
CA ASN A 370 11.39 7.13 -8.44
C ASN A 370 10.37 6.19 -7.75
N PHE A 371 10.78 5.45 -6.71
CA PHE A 371 9.91 4.61 -5.88
C PHE A 371 9.13 3.54 -6.65
N TYR A 372 9.64 3.08 -7.78
CA TYR A 372 8.91 2.26 -8.76
C TYR A 372 7.61 2.92 -9.28
N ALA A 373 7.42 4.21 -9.08
CA ALA A 373 6.44 5.06 -9.73
C ALA A 373 7.16 5.88 -10.83
N ALA A 374 7.93 5.20 -11.68
CA ALA A 374 8.84 5.82 -12.62
C ALA A 374 8.12 6.77 -13.59
N THR A 375 6.93 6.39 -14.05
CA THR A 375 6.11 7.22 -14.93
C THR A 375 5.69 8.52 -14.25
N VAL A 376 5.29 8.49 -12.98
CA VAL A 376 4.95 9.69 -12.20
C VAL A 376 6.13 10.64 -12.16
N VAL A 377 7.31 10.14 -11.75
CA VAL A 377 8.52 10.97 -11.59
C VAL A 377 9.00 11.52 -12.92
N GLU A 378 8.87 10.75 -14.02
CA GLU A 378 9.14 11.21 -15.37
C GLU A 378 8.19 12.33 -15.82
N ARG A 379 6.89 12.18 -15.58
CA ARG A 379 5.86 13.21 -15.86
C ARG A 379 6.10 14.51 -15.08
N LEU A 380 6.62 14.41 -13.86
CA LEU A 380 7.02 15.57 -13.06
C LEU A 380 8.30 16.26 -13.57
N GLY A 381 9.03 15.66 -14.53
CA GLY A 381 10.25 16.20 -15.12
C GLY A 381 11.55 15.77 -14.43
N PHE A 382 11.52 14.76 -13.55
CA PHE A 382 12.66 14.35 -12.73
C PHE A 382 13.11 12.90 -13.00
N LYS A 383 13.00 12.43 -14.24
CA LYS A 383 13.33 11.05 -14.65
C LYS A 383 14.71 10.57 -14.19
N LYS A 384 15.72 11.46 -14.25
CA LYS A 384 17.12 11.11 -13.94
C LYS A 384 17.44 11.27 -12.44
N GLU A 385 17.04 12.39 -11.87
CA GLU A 385 17.41 12.80 -10.52
C GLU A 385 16.50 12.13 -9.46
N GLY A 386 15.26 11.82 -9.82
CA GLY A 386 14.24 11.44 -8.87
C GLY A 386 13.72 12.62 -8.05
N VAL A 387 12.94 12.32 -7.04
CA VAL A 387 12.42 13.29 -6.07
C VAL A 387 12.65 12.80 -4.64
N VAL A 388 12.48 13.65 -3.64
CA VAL A 388 12.40 13.24 -2.22
C VAL A 388 10.97 12.92 -1.90
N ARG A 389 10.76 11.83 -1.13
CA ARG A 389 9.43 11.45 -0.64
C ARG A 389 9.44 11.27 0.87
N ALA A 390 8.51 11.93 1.53
CA ALA A 390 8.22 11.76 2.94
C ALA A 390 6.77 11.27 3.12
N GLY A 391 6.57 10.21 3.88
CA GLY A 391 5.25 9.67 4.19
C GLY A 391 5.14 9.30 5.66
N CYS A 392 4.04 9.72 6.28
CA CYS A 392 3.75 9.45 7.68
C CYS A 392 3.18 8.05 7.87
N ALA A 393 3.36 7.50 9.07
CA ALA A 393 2.77 6.26 9.53
C ALA A 393 2.01 6.49 10.84
N CYS A 394 1.38 5.45 11.40
CA CYS A 394 0.60 5.57 12.64
C CYS A 394 1.41 6.11 13.83
N TYR A 395 2.73 5.97 13.82
CA TYR A 395 3.66 6.41 14.87
C TYR A 395 4.29 7.79 14.64
N THR A 396 4.00 8.46 13.51
CA THR A 396 4.56 9.79 13.21
C THR A 396 3.99 10.87 14.11
N THR A 397 4.82 11.80 14.57
CA THR A 397 4.43 12.94 15.42
C THR A 397 4.60 14.27 14.70
N SER A 398 3.85 15.29 15.16
CA SER A 398 3.96 16.67 14.69
C SER A 398 5.38 17.26 14.92
N GLN A 399 6.05 16.87 16.02
CA GLN A 399 7.42 17.30 16.31
C GLN A 399 8.44 16.72 15.31
N GLU A 400 8.24 15.48 14.88
CA GLU A 400 9.08 14.87 13.84
C GLU A 400 8.90 15.57 12.50
N ILE A 401 7.67 16.00 12.16
CA ILE A 401 7.39 16.81 10.97
C ILE A 401 8.11 18.15 11.03
N ASN A 402 8.05 18.85 12.17
CA ASN A 402 8.78 20.13 12.33
C ASN A 402 10.29 19.92 12.12
N ARG A 403 10.87 18.86 12.66
CA ARG A 403 12.29 18.54 12.47
C ARG A 403 12.64 18.27 11.00
N LEU A 404 11.75 17.63 10.24
CA LEU A 404 11.90 17.45 8.80
C LEU A 404 11.88 18.78 8.08
N ILE A 405 10.89 19.64 8.35
CA ILE A 405 10.74 20.98 7.75
C ILE A 405 11.98 21.83 8.04
N ASP A 406 12.43 21.87 9.29
CA ASP A 406 13.64 22.60 9.71
C ASP A 406 14.88 22.13 8.94
N GLY A 407 15.07 20.80 8.82
CA GLY A 407 16.19 20.21 8.10
C GLY A 407 16.17 20.52 6.61
N VAL A 408 14.99 20.53 5.97
CA VAL A 408 14.84 20.95 4.56
C VAL A 408 15.12 22.45 4.44
N GLY A 409 14.64 23.28 5.36
CA GLY A 409 14.90 24.72 5.38
C GLY A 409 16.38 25.05 5.51
N GLU A 410 17.14 24.31 6.30
CA GLU A 410 18.60 24.48 6.43
C GLU A 410 19.34 24.19 5.12
N ILE A 411 19.06 23.05 4.48
CA ILE A 411 19.76 22.68 3.26
C ILE A 411 19.38 23.61 2.09
N ALA A 412 18.15 24.11 2.06
CA ALA A 412 17.69 25.08 1.07
C ALA A 412 18.43 26.42 1.23
N ARG A 413 18.57 26.96 2.46
CA ARG A 413 19.31 28.21 2.75
C ARG A 413 20.81 28.08 2.53
N GLY A 414 21.42 26.95 2.86
CA GLY A 414 22.87 26.74 2.74
C GLY A 414 23.40 26.82 1.30
N ARG A 415 22.53 26.77 0.28
CA ARG A 415 22.86 26.96 -1.13
C ARG A 415 22.57 28.39 -1.62
N GLY A 416 21.64 29.11 -1.01
CA GLY A 416 21.36 30.51 -1.37
C GLY A 416 22.52 31.46 -1.10
N GLY A 417 23.44 31.11 -0.19
CA GLY A 417 24.63 31.90 0.15
C GLY A 417 25.86 31.68 -0.75
N LYS A 418 25.80 30.81 -1.76
CA LYS A 418 26.93 30.53 -2.67
C LYS A 418 26.77 31.09 -4.09
N GLN A 419 25.71 31.87 -4.35
CA GLN A 419 25.45 32.53 -5.63
C GLN A 419 25.50 34.06 -5.51
N GLY A 420 26.21 34.58 -4.48
CA GLY A 420 26.52 36.01 -4.31
C GLY A 420 27.96 36.33 -4.71
#